data_d3e69d8cbfd7617053ef792bebac6781
#
_entry.id   d3e69d8cbfd7617053ef792bebac6781
#
_cell.length_a   1.000
_cell.length_b   1.000
_cell.length_c   1.000
_cell.angle_alpha   90.00
_cell.angle_beta   90.00
_cell.angle_gamma   90.00
#
_symmetry.space_group_name_H-M   'P 1'
#
loop_
_entity.id
_entity.type
_entity.pdbx_description
1 polymer ?
#
loop_
_entity_poly.entity_id
_entity_poly.type
_entity_poly.pdbx_seq_one_letter_code
_entity_poly.pdbx_strand_id
1 'polypeptide(L)'
;MRDGHRVVLHARDGARAKDAAGAVPQALGVAVGDLSVVAGIRQAAESASALGPYDVVIHNAGVGSAARRHRTSDGLERIFAVNVLGPYLLTALMPLPPRLVYLTSGLESAGRVHLDDLQWERRAWNGMQAYSDSKLYDVLLAFAVARRYPQLRSNAVDPGWIKTKLGGPGATDELPAGAQTQAWLATSDEPDAAVTGRYFKWRRDLRANPAAYDTSLQEDLLAACARLTGTALPD
;
A
#
# COMPACT_ATOMS: atom_id res chain seq x y z
N MET A 1 -10.77 11.45 -12.84
CA MET A 1 -12.07 12.11 -12.98
C MET A 1 -12.14 12.98 -14.22
N ARG A 2 -11.05 13.62 -14.65
CA ARG A 2 -11.05 14.32 -15.98
C ARG A 2 -11.35 13.36 -17.14
N ASP A 3 -10.98 12.07 -16.98
CA ASP A 3 -11.12 11.04 -18.03
C ASP A 3 -12.31 10.10 -17.76
N GLY A 4 -13.34 10.56 -17.03
CA GLY A 4 -14.57 9.80 -16.78
C GLY A 4 -14.49 8.75 -15.68
N HIS A 5 -13.36 8.61 -14.99
CA HIS A 5 -13.20 7.64 -13.89
C HIS A 5 -14.01 8.05 -12.66
N ARG A 6 -14.66 7.05 -12.04
CA ARG A 6 -15.31 7.20 -10.73
C ARG A 6 -14.31 6.79 -9.65
N VAL A 7 -14.13 7.65 -8.63
CA VAL A 7 -13.11 7.46 -7.60
C VAL A 7 -13.79 7.40 -6.24
N VAL A 8 -13.45 6.38 -5.45
CA VAL A 8 -13.74 6.31 -4.02
C VAL A 8 -12.44 6.64 -3.28
N LEU A 9 -12.53 7.54 -2.32
CA LEU A 9 -11.39 7.93 -1.48
C LEU A 9 -11.37 7.08 -0.20
N HIS A 10 -10.21 7.02 0.44
CA HIS A 10 -10.08 6.49 1.79
C HIS A 10 -9.71 7.61 2.77
N ALA A 11 -10.29 7.56 3.98
CA ALA A 11 -9.91 8.42 5.09
C ALA A 11 -9.90 7.61 6.40
N ARG A 12 -8.99 7.95 7.32
CA ARG A 12 -8.86 7.24 8.58
C ARG A 12 -9.99 7.49 9.57
N ASP A 13 -10.65 8.66 9.46
CA ASP A 13 -11.70 9.10 10.38
C ASP A 13 -12.70 10.05 9.68
N GLY A 14 -13.82 10.34 10.33
CA GLY A 14 -14.88 11.18 9.77
C GLY A 14 -14.46 12.63 9.53
N ALA A 15 -13.53 13.20 10.29
CA ALA A 15 -13.02 14.56 10.04
C ALA A 15 -12.22 14.58 8.75
N ARG A 16 -11.31 13.59 8.57
CA ARG A 16 -10.53 13.44 7.33
C ARG A 16 -11.41 13.08 6.12
N ALA A 17 -12.51 12.38 6.35
CA ALA A 17 -13.48 12.10 5.27
C ALA A 17 -14.14 13.39 4.76
N LYS A 18 -14.51 14.31 5.65
CA LYS A 18 -15.04 15.63 5.26
C LYS A 18 -13.99 16.45 4.49
N ASP A 19 -12.74 16.47 4.98
CA ASP A 19 -11.62 17.15 4.29
C ASP A 19 -11.43 16.57 2.87
N ALA A 20 -11.42 15.24 2.75
CA ALA A 20 -11.23 14.55 1.47
C ALA A 20 -12.39 14.82 0.50
N ALA A 21 -13.64 14.73 0.96
CA ALA A 21 -14.82 15.03 0.16
C ALA A 21 -14.84 16.49 -0.30
N GLY A 22 -14.43 17.43 0.57
CA GLY A 22 -14.31 18.85 0.20
C GLY A 22 -13.22 19.11 -0.84
N ALA A 23 -12.07 18.38 -0.74
CA ALA A 23 -10.97 18.51 -1.70
C ALA A 23 -11.28 17.85 -3.05
N VAL A 24 -12.12 16.83 -3.08
CA VAL A 24 -12.50 16.09 -4.28
C VAL A 24 -14.02 15.88 -4.32
N PRO A 25 -14.80 16.95 -4.57
CA PRO A 25 -16.27 16.89 -4.49
C PRO A 25 -16.91 15.97 -5.54
N GLN A 26 -16.17 15.57 -6.59
CA GLN A 26 -16.65 14.63 -7.61
C GLN A 26 -16.37 13.17 -7.25
N ALA A 27 -15.76 12.88 -6.10
CA ALA A 27 -15.57 11.51 -5.65
C ALA A 27 -16.93 10.83 -5.41
N LEU A 28 -17.02 9.54 -5.74
CA LEU A 28 -18.24 8.75 -5.55
C LEU A 28 -18.58 8.58 -4.06
N GLY A 29 -17.56 8.57 -3.22
CA GLY A 29 -17.68 8.43 -1.78
C GLY A 29 -16.32 8.37 -1.09
N VAL A 30 -16.37 8.24 0.23
CA VAL A 30 -15.18 8.09 1.07
C VAL A 30 -15.36 6.88 1.97
N ALA A 31 -14.53 5.86 1.79
CA ALA A 31 -14.41 4.74 2.71
C ALA A 31 -13.65 5.17 3.97
N VAL A 32 -14.18 4.86 5.14
CA VAL A 32 -13.62 5.32 6.42
C VAL A 32 -13.15 4.15 7.26
N GLY A 33 -11.92 4.26 7.80
CA GLY A 33 -11.36 3.31 8.76
C GLY A 33 -9.89 3.60 9.03
N ASP A 34 -9.46 3.47 10.28
CA ASP A 34 -8.06 3.69 10.67
C ASP A 34 -7.22 2.45 10.37
N LEU A 35 -6.32 2.54 9.39
CA LEU A 35 -5.44 1.44 8.99
C LEU A 35 -4.36 1.11 10.03
N SER A 36 -4.26 1.83 11.13
CA SER A 36 -3.33 1.50 12.21
C SER A 36 -3.85 0.39 13.14
N VAL A 37 -5.12 0.02 13.04
CA VAL A 37 -5.76 -1.03 13.86
C VAL A 37 -6.58 -1.98 13.01
N VAL A 38 -6.54 -3.27 13.35
CA VAL A 38 -7.20 -4.35 12.58
C VAL A 38 -8.70 -4.10 12.41
N ALA A 39 -9.38 -3.67 13.48
CA ALA A 39 -10.80 -3.34 13.41
C ALA A 39 -11.09 -2.18 12.45
N GLY A 40 -10.23 -1.16 12.42
CA GLY A 40 -10.34 -0.03 11.49
C GLY A 40 -10.07 -0.42 10.04
N ILE A 41 -9.13 -1.36 9.78
CA ILE A 41 -8.91 -1.90 8.42
C ILE A 41 -10.15 -2.67 7.95
N ARG A 42 -10.76 -3.49 8.83
CA ARG A 42 -12.00 -4.21 8.52
C ARG A 42 -13.14 -3.24 8.20
N GLN A 43 -13.30 -2.18 9.00
CA GLN A 43 -14.27 -1.11 8.74
C GLN A 43 -14.03 -0.42 7.39
N ALA A 44 -12.77 -0.11 7.07
CA ALA A 44 -12.41 0.47 5.78
C ALA A 44 -12.76 -0.46 4.61
N ALA A 45 -12.48 -1.77 4.74
CA ALA A 45 -12.82 -2.77 3.73
C ALA A 45 -14.33 -2.89 3.52
N GLU A 46 -15.11 -2.95 4.59
CA GLU A 46 -16.59 -2.99 4.54
C GLU A 46 -17.14 -1.73 3.88
N SER A 47 -16.71 -0.55 4.36
CA SER A 47 -17.11 0.75 3.81
C SER A 47 -16.76 0.89 2.33
N ALA A 48 -15.56 0.44 1.93
CA ALA A 48 -15.15 0.43 0.53
C ALA A 48 -15.99 -0.55 -0.29
N SER A 49 -16.18 -1.79 0.18
CA SER A 49 -16.94 -2.82 -0.54
C SER A 49 -18.39 -2.40 -0.83
N ALA A 50 -19.00 -1.63 0.06
CA ALA A 50 -20.34 -1.07 -0.13
C ALA A 50 -20.40 -0.02 -1.28
N LEU A 51 -19.27 0.54 -1.68
CA LEU A 51 -19.16 1.53 -2.76
C LEU A 51 -18.63 0.93 -4.07
N GLY A 52 -18.26 -0.37 -4.08
CA GLY A 52 -17.77 -1.10 -5.25
C GLY A 52 -18.87 -1.58 -6.20
N PRO A 53 -18.55 -2.45 -7.15
CA PRO A 53 -17.22 -3.05 -7.39
C PRO A 53 -16.18 -2.09 -7.95
N TYR A 54 -14.90 -2.50 -7.90
CA TYR A 54 -13.77 -1.69 -8.37
C TYR A 54 -13.05 -2.38 -9.53
N ASP A 55 -12.65 -1.59 -10.52
CA ASP A 55 -11.72 -2.00 -11.58
C ASP A 55 -10.26 -1.97 -11.11
N VAL A 56 -9.98 -1.13 -10.12
CA VAL A 56 -8.64 -0.96 -9.54
C VAL A 56 -8.70 -0.52 -8.09
N VAL A 57 -7.76 -1.04 -7.28
CA VAL A 57 -7.45 -0.52 -5.95
C VAL A 57 -6.00 -0.06 -5.92
N ILE A 58 -5.79 1.18 -5.47
CA ILE A 58 -4.46 1.76 -5.26
C ILE A 58 -4.22 1.85 -3.75
N HIS A 59 -3.34 1.01 -3.24
CA HIS A 59 -2.88 1.05 -1.85
C HIS A 59 -1.88 2.20 -1.68
N ASN A 60 -2.41 3.41 -1.51
CA ASN A 60 -1.64 4.65 -1.44
C ASN A 60 -1.42 5.14 0.00
N ALA A 61 -2.26 4.74 0.93
CA ALA A 61 -2.15 5.18 2.32
C ALA A 61 -0.85 4.67 2.94
N GLY A 62 -0.16 5.55 3.65
CA GLY A 62 1.08 5.20 4.33
C GLY A 62 1.52 6.26 5.33
N VAL A 63 2.39 5.86 6.25
CA VAL A 63 3.05 6.73 7.21
C VAL A 63 4.56 6.64 7.03
N GLY A 64 5.26 7.76 7.24
CA GLY A 64 6.71 7.86 7.13
C GLY A 64 7.44 7.43 8.40
N SER A 65 8.77 7.59 8.38
CA SER A 65 9.64 7.33 9.50
C SER A 65 9.24 8.15 10.73
N ALA A 66 9.51 7.60 11.91
CA ALA A 66 9.24 8.24 13.19
C ALA A 66 10.47 8.18 14.12
N ALA A 67 10.70 9.24 14.90
CA ALA A 67 11.82 9.30 15.83
C ALA A 67 11.73 8.24 16.95
N ARG A 68 10.51 7.82 17.30
CA ARG A 68 10.23 6.80 18.32
C ARG A 68 9.35 5.71 17.74
N ARG A 69 9.51 4.49 18.23
CA ARG A 69 8.59 3.39 17.96
C ARG A 69 7.22 3.70 18.55
N HIS A 70 6.18 3.60 17.74
CA HIS A 70 4.80 3.77 18.17
C HIS A 70 4.06 2.43 18.11
N ARG A 71 3.45 2.02 19.22
CA ARG A 71 2.52 0.88 19.26
C ARG A 71 1.09 1.39 19.06
N THR A 72 0.34 0.67 18.26
CA THR A 72 -1.09 0.87 18.10
C THR A 72 -1.85 0.27 19.28
N SER A 73 -3.16 0.50 19.36
CA SER A 73 -4.01 -0.13 20.39
C SER A 73 -4.00 -1.67 20.30
N ASP A 74 -3.77 -2.22 19.12
CA ASP A 74 -3.64 -3.68 18.90
C ASP A 74 -2.25 -4.22 19.28
N GLY A 75 -1.37 -3.35 19.77
CA GLY A 75 0.01 -3.71 20.14
C GLY A 75 0.98 -3.81 18.98
N LEU A 76 0.56 -3.45 17.76
CA LEU A 76 1.36 -3.54 16.54
C LEU A 76 2.27 -2.31 16.39
N GLU A 77 3.40 -2.47 15.70
CA GLU A 77 4.21 -1.33 15.28
C GLU A 77 3.47 -0.55 14.19
N ARG A 78 3.36 0.77 14.36
CA ARG A 78 2.46 1.61 13.56
C ARG A 78 2.83 1.68 12.08
N ILE A 79 4.12 1.73 11.73
CA ILE A 79 4.55 1.80 10.32
C ILE A 79 4.17 0.49 9.63
N PHE A 80 4.48 -0.64 10.26
CA PHE A 80 4.11 -1.95 9.76
C PHE A 80 2.58 -2.11 9.66
N ALA A 81 1.84 -1.71 10.69
CA ALA A 81 0.37 -1.81 10.70
C ALA A 81 -0.26 -1.05 9.52
N VAL A 82 0.13 0.22 9.32
CA VAL A 82 -0.47 1.07 8.28
C VAL A 82 0.03 0.70 6.88
N ASN A 83 1.35 0.55 6.72
CA ASN A 83 1.95 0.40 5.39
C ASN A 83 1.81 -1.03 4.84
N VAL A 84 1.81 -2.06 5.72
CA VAL A 84 1.85 -3.46 5.30
C VAL A 84 0.55 -4.20 5.62
N LEU A 85 0.11 -4.20 6.90
CA LEU A 85 -1.13 -4.90 7.26
C LEU A 85 -2.37 -4.24 6.67
N GLY A 86 -2.38 -2.91 6.52
CA GLY A 86 -3.45 -2.18 5.84
C GLY A 86 -3.68 -2.72 4.43
N PRO A 87 -2.72 -2.61 3.50
CA PRO A 87 -2.81 -3.17 2.16
C PRO A 87 -3.11 -4.67 2.12
N TYR A 88 -2.44 -5.46 2.97
CA TYR A 88 -2.67 -6.90 3.04
C TYR A 88 -4.12 -7.24 3.37
N LEU A 89 -4.64 -6.69 4.47
CA LEU A 89 -5.97 -7.03 4.97
C LEU A 89 -7.09 -6.45 4.08
N LEU A 90 -6.88 -5.26 3.48
CA LEU A 90 -7.79 -4.74 2.46
C LEU A 90 -7.84 -5.68 1.24
N THR A 91 -6.69 -6.17 0.76
CA THR A 91 -6.63 -7.17 -0.33
C THR A 91 -7.33 -8.48 0.05
N ALA A 92 -7.22 -8.90 1.31
CA ALA A 92 -7.84 -10.14 1.79
C ALA A 92 -9.38 -10.05 1.97
N LEU A 93 -9.91 -8.86 2.25
CA LEU A 93 -11.31 -8.67 2.64
C LEU A 93 -12.19 -8.10 1.53
N MET A 94 -11.63 -7.33 0.63
CA MET A 94 -12.38 -6.74 -0.47
C MET A 94 -12.48 -7.72 -1.65
N PRO A 95 -13.55 -7.67 -2.47
CA PRO A 95 -13.54 -8.34 -3.76
C PRO A 95 -12.31 -7.93 -4.57
N LEU A 96 -11.54 -8.91 -5.02
CA LEU A 96 -10.29 -8.66 -5.75
C LEU A 96 -10.58 -7.95 -7.07
N PRO A 97 -10.03 -6.74 -7.29
CA PRO A 97 -10.20 -6.02 -8.54
C PRO A 97 -9.23 -6.58 -9.61
N PRO A 98 -9.50 -6.37 -10.89
CA PRO A 98 -8.56 -6.72 -11.97
C PRO A 98 -7.16 -6.10 -11.82
N ARG A 99 -7.05 -4.95 -11.13
CA ARG A 99 -5.78 -4.24 -10.95
C ARG A 99 -5.55 -3.85 -9.50
N LEU A 100 -4.33 -4.09 -9.04
CA LEU A 100 -3.84 -3.69 -7.72
C LEU A 100 -2.52 -2.94 -7.87
N VAL A 101 -2.43 -1.77 -7.25
CA VAL A 101 -1.21 -0.95 -7.25
C VAL A 101 -0.80 -0.70 -5.81
N TYR A 102 0.42 -1.11 -5.45
CA TYR A 102 1.00 -0.92 -4.12
C TYR A 102 2.03 0.21 -4.16
N LEU A 103 1.81 1.30 -3.41
CA LEU A 103 2.76 2.38 -3.33
C LEU A 103 3.87 2.05 -2.35
N THR A 104 5.06 1.89 -2.90
CA THR A 104 6.30 1.72 -2.17
C THR A 104 7.12 3.02 -2.13
N SER A 105 8.44 2.92 -2.18
CA SER A 105 9.40 4.03 -2.21
C SER A 105 10.74 3.50 -2.70
N GLY A 106 11.58 4.31 -3.31
CA GLY A 106 12.96 3.94 -3.63
C GLY A 106 13.78 3.52 -2.41
N LEU A 107 13.33 3.85 -1.19
CA LEU A 107 13.93 3.38 0.06
C LEU A 107 13.73 1.88 0.32
N GLU A 108 12.85 1.19 -0.43
CA GLU A 108 12.72 -0.27 -0.39
C GLU A 108 14.06 -0.98 -0.67
N SER A 109 14.92 -0.36 -1.49
CA SER A 109 16.25 -0.89 -1.81
C SER A 109 17.17 -1.04 -0.60
N ALA A 110 16.97 -0.23 0.46
CA ALA A 110 17.65 -0.34 1.75
C ALA A 110 16.85 -1.18 2.77
N GLY A 111 15.66 -1.64 2.42
CA GLY A 111 14.82 -2.49 3.24
C GLY A 111 15.45 -3.85 3.50
N ARG A 112 15.14 -4.43 4.66
CA ARG A 112 15.60 -5.75 5.08
C ARG A 112 14.41 -6.58 5.57
N VAL A 113 14.45 -7.87 5.34
CA VAL A 113 13.39 -8.78 5.77
C VAL A 113 13.72 -9.34 7.16
N HIS A 114 12.87 -9.02 8.13
CA HIS A 114 12.97 -9.46 9.53
C HIS A 114 11.60 -9.94 10.01
N LEU A 115 11.15 -11.08 9.45
CA LEU A 115 9.82 -11.62 9.75
C LEU A 115 9.67 -12.13 11.19
N ASP A 116 10.78 -12.39 11.87
CA ASP A 116 10.86 -12.76 13.29
C ASP A 116 10.76 -11.56 14.25
N ASP A 117 10.87 -10.33 13.73
CA ASP A 117 10.81 -9.10 14.51
C ASP A 117 10.10 -7.94 13.78
N LEU A 118 8.95 -8.24 13.18
CA LEU A 118 8.12 -7.24 12.48
C LEU A 118 7.68 -6.08 13.38
N GLN A 119 7.62 -6.32 14.68
CA GLN A 119 7.18 -5.35 15.67
C GLN A 119 8.34 -4.54 16.27
N TRP A 120 9.59 -4.76 15.85
CA TRP A 120 10.77 -4.08 16.39
C TRP A 120 10.89 -4.22 17.92
N GLU A 121 10.71 -5.41 18.45
CA GLU A 121 10.77 -5.69 19.88
C GLU A 121 12.15 -6.15 20.34
N ARG A 122 12.96 -6.68 19.41
CA ARG A 122 14.29 -7.22 19.67
C ARG A 122 15.41 -6.29 19.22
N ARG A 123 15.19 -5.59 18.10
CA ARG A 123 16.16 -4.64 17.52
C ARG A 123 16.01 -3.24 18.13
N ALA A 124 17.11 -2.50 18.20
CA ALA A 124 17.05 -1.08 18.52
C ALA A 124 16.23 -0.33 17.46
N TRP A 125 15.34 0.55 17.89
CA TRP A 125 14.48 1.31 16.99
C TRP A 125 15.28 2.19 16.04
N ASN A 126 15.02 2.02 14.76
CA ASN A 126 15.46 2.93 13.70
C ASN A 126 14.27 3.20 12.77
N GLY A 127 13.67 4.37 12.88
CA GLY A 127 12.45 4.70 12.15
C GLY A 127 12.65 4.75 10.63
N MET A 128 13.82 5.15 10.14
CA MET A 128 14.10 5.13 8.70
C MET A 128 14.22 3.68 8.19
N GLN A 129 14.87 2.80 8.93
CA GLN A 129 14.94 1.39 8.57
C GLN A 129 13.55 0.72 8.65
N ALA A 130 12.76 1.03 9.69
CA ALA A 130 11.38 0.52 9.80
C ALA A 130 10.52 0.93 8.60
N TYR A 131 10.67 2.18 8.15
CA TYR A 131 9.99 2.65 6.94
C TYR A 131 10.51 1.93 5.68
N SER A 132 11.84 1.81 5.52
CA SER A 132 12.45 1.10 4.38
C SER A 132 12.03 -0.37 4.34
N ASP A 133 12.02 -1.05 5.50
CA ASP A 133 11.54 -2.44 5.62
C ASP A 133 10.06 -2.54 5.19
N SER A 134 9.21 -1.61 5.65
CA SER A 134 7.80 -1.61 5.27
C SER A 134 7.60 -1.42 3.77
N LYS A 135 8.45 -0.62 3.12
CA LYS A 135 8.37 -0.38 1.68
C LYS A 135 8.88 -1.56 0.85
N LEU A 136 9.83 -2.33 1.36
CA LEU A 136 10.19 -3.63 0.79
C LEU A 136 9.03 -4.63 0.96
N TYR A 137 8.37 -4.67 2.10
CA TYR A 137 7.20 -5.54 2.30
C TYR A 137 6.04 -5.19 1.37
N ASP A 138 5.82 -3.92 1.01
CA ASP A 138 4.85 -3.54 -0.01
C ASP A 138 5.17 -4.17 -1.38
N VAL A 139 6.45 -4.25 -1.76
CA VAL A 139 6.87 -4.92 -3.00
C VAL A 139 6.67 -6.44 -2.91
N LEU A 140 7.06 -7.05 -1.78
CA LEU A 140 6.81 -8.48 -1.51
C LEU A 140 5.31 -8.82 -1.63
N LEU A 141 4.42 -8.00 -1.04
CA LEU A 141 2.98 -8.19 -1.14
C LEU A 141 2.50 -8.09 -2.59
N ALA A 142 2.92 -7.05 -3.33
CA ALA A 142 2.54 -6.88 -4.72
C ALA A 142 2.92 -8.09 -5.58
N PHE A 143 4.13 -8.63 -5.39
CA PHE A 143 4.64 -9.77 -6.14
C PHE A 143 4.01 -11.09 -5.69
N ALA A 144 3.76 -11.27 -4.40
CA ALA A 144 3.05 -12.42 -3.87
C ALA A 144 1.62 -12.52 -4.44
N VAL A 145 0.91 -11.39 -4.47
CA VAL A 145 -0.44 -11.29 -5.06
C VAL A 145 -0.41 -11.56 -6.56
N ALA A 146 0.57 -10.99 -7.29
CA ALA A 146 0.75 -11.24 -8.72
C ALA A 146 0.96 -12.73 -9.03
N ARG A 147 1.76 -13.42 -8.21
CA ARG A 147 2.06 -14.85 -8.37
C ARG A 147 0.84 -15.72 -8.00
N ARG A 148 0.12 -15.36 -6.94
CA ARG A 148 -1.03 -16.13 -6.44
C ARG A 148 -2.26 -15.96 -7.32
N TYR A 149 -2.41 -14.80 -7.94
CA TYR A 149 -3.54 -14.46 -8.82
C TYR A 149 -3.04 -13.97 -10.19
N PRO A 150 -2.52 -14.87 -11.04
CA PRO A 150 -1.89 -14.48 -12.31
C PRO A 150 -2.85 -13.80 -13.31
N GLN A 151 -4.16 -13.90 -13.07
CA GLN A 151 -5.19 -13.19 -13.83
C GLN A 151 -5.30 -11.71 -13.46
N LEU A 152 -4.72 -11.27 -12.32
CA LEU A 152 -4.74 -9.88 -11.86
C LEU A 152 -3.44 -9.16 -12.25
N ARG A 153 -3.54 -7.86 -12.44
CA ARG A 153 -2.40 -6.97 -12.64
C ARG A 153 -2.01 -6.34 -11.31
N SER A 154 -1.10 -6.99 -10.58
CA SER A 154 -0.61 -6.52 -9.27
C SER A 154 0.83 -6.02 -9.40
N ASN A 155 1.05 -4.72 -9.16
CA ASN A 155 2.35 -4.08 -9.35
C ASN A 155 2.69 -3.12 -8.21
N ALA A 156 4.00 -2.91 -7.98
CA ALA A 156 4.53 -1.95 -7.02
C ALA A 156 5.00 -0.67 -7.72
N VAL A 157 4.84 0.48 -7.07
CA VAL A 157 5.22 1.80 -7.61
C VAL A 157 6.01 2.62 -6.61
N ASP A 158 7.20 3.06 -6.98
CA ASP A 158 7.90 4.19 -6.36
C ASP A 158 7.41 5.49 -7.00
N PRO A 159 6.66 6.34 -6.27
CA PRO A 159 6.16 7.60 -6.80
C PRO A 159 7.25 8.67 -6.96
N GLY A 160 8.43 8.48 -6.37
CA GLY A 160 9.46 9.50 -6.19
C GLY A 160 9.39 10.18 -4.82
N TRP A 161 10.16 11.25 -4.62
CA TRP A 161 10.15 12.03 -3.37
C TRP A 161 9.26 13.27 -3.49
N ILE A 162 7.98 13.05 -3.24
CA ILE A 162 6.91 13.99 -3.59
C ILE A 162 6.68 15.04 -2.50
N LYS A 163 6.48 16.29 -2.90
CA LYS A 163 6.13 17.44 -2.06
C LYS A 163 4.75 17.25 -1.41
N THR A 164 4.74 16.49 -0.33
CA THR A 164 3.58 16.19 0.52
C THR A 164 3.95 16.33 1.98
N LYS A 165 2.97 16.23 2.88
CA LYS A 165 3.25 16.19 4.33
C LYS A 165 4.19 15.04 4.71
N LEU A 166 4.12 13.91 4.02
CA LEU A 166 4.98 12.75 4.25
C LEU A 166 6.40 12.97 3.68
N GLY A 167 6.51 13.56 2.50
CA GLY A 167 7.80 13.86 1.88
C GLY A 167 8.61 14.93 2.62
N GLY A 168 7.93 15.82 3.34
CA GLY A 168 8.55 16.88 4.10
C GLY A 168 9.12 18.03 3.24
N PRO A 169 9.81 19.00 3.88
CA PRO A 169 10.25 20.22 3.20
C PRO A 169 11.40 20.01 2.20
N GLY A 170 12.12 18.88 2.29
CA GLY A 170 13.20 18.55 1.36
C GLY A 170 12.76 17.85 0.08
N ALA A 171 11.48 17.51 -0.05
CA ALA A 171 10.99 16.79 -1.21
C ALA A 171 11.17 17.59 -2.51
N THR A 172 11.57 16.90 -3.58
CA THR A 172 11.97 17.50 -4.85
C THR A 172 10.89 17.43 -5.91
N ASP A 173 10.06 16.37 -5.89
CA ASP A 173 9.17 16.02 -7.00
C ASP A 173 7.77 16.63 -6.78
N GLU A 174 7.18 17.17 -7.84
CA GLU A 174 5.85 17.76 -7.79
C GLU A 174 4.74 16.68 -7.70
N LEU A 175 3.63 17.02 -7.06
CA LEU A 175 2.52 16.09 -6.85
C LEU A 175 1.97 15.46 -8.15
N PRO A 176 1.78 16.20 -9.26
CA PRO A 176 1.33 15.61 -10.52
C PRO A 176 2.29 14.53 -11.06
N ALA A 177 3.60 14.75 -10.96
CA ALA A 177 4.61 13.76 -11.39
C ALA A 177 4.52 12.48 -10.55
N GLY A 178 4.36 12.63 -9.23
CA GLY A 178 4.22 11.51 -8.32
C GLY A 178 2.95 10.67 -8.50
N ALA A 179 1.91 11.23 -9.12
CA ALA A 179 0.66 10.51 -9.37
C ALA A 179 0.61 9.78 -10.73
N GLN A 180 1.50 10.08 -11.66
CA GLN A 180 1.39 9.63 -13.05
C GLN A 180 1.52 8.11 -13.22
N THR A 181 2.46 7.47 -12.53
CA THR A 181 2.77 6.05 -12.73
C THR A 181 1.63 5.17 -12.23
N GLN A 182 1.15 5.40 -11.00
CA GLN A 182 0.04 4.63 -10.45
C GLN A 182 -1.27 4.90 -11.19
N ALA A 183 -1.52 6.13 -11.64
CA ALA A 183 -2.67 6.43 -12.46
C ALA A 183 -2.61 5.71 -13.83
N TRP A 184 -1.45 5.71 -14.48
CA TRP A 184 -1.23 4.99 -15.73
C TRP A 184 -1.43 3.47 -15.56
N LEU A 185 -0.86 2.83 -14.54
CA LEU A 185 -1.10 1.41 -14.25
C LEU A 185 -2.58 1.11 -13.95
N ALA A 186 -3.27 2.06 -13.33
CA ALA A 186 -4.67 1.92 -12.98
C ALA A 186 -5.60 1.96 -14.20
N THR A 187 -5.27 2.76 -15.22
CA THR A 187 -6.23 3.15 -16.26
C THR A 187 -5.80 2.83 -17.69
N SER A 188 -4.50 2.56 -17.94
CA SER A 188 -4.01 2.30 -19.30
C SER A 188 -4.12 0.82 -19.67
N ASP A 189 -4.47 0.57 -20.93
CA ASP A 189 -4.40 -0.75 -21.56
C ASP A 189 -3.19 -0.91 -22.48
N GLU A 190 -2.25 0.04 -22.44
CA GLU A 190 -0.97 -0.09 -23.11
C GLU A 190 -0.26 -1.38 -22.68
N PRO A 191 0.46 -2.07 -23.58
CA PRO A 191 1.16 -3.32 -23.25
C PRO A 191 2.07 -3.21 -22.03
N ASP A 192 2.77 -2.08 -21.87
CA ASP A 192 3.68 -1.83 -20.75
C ASP A 192 2.96 -1.61 -19.41
N ALA A 193 1.67 -1.25 -19.41
CA ALA A 193 0.81 -1.17 -18.22
C ALA A 193 0.07 -2.48 -17.94
N ALA A 194 -0.10 -3.32 -18.97
CA ALA A 194 -0.87 -4.56 -18.91
C ALA A 194 -0.05 -5.76 -18.38
N VAL A 195 0.78 -5.50 -17.37
CA VAL A 195 1.72 -6.46 -16.77
C VAL A 195 1.41 -6.73 -15.30
N THR A 196 2.01 -7.78 -14.75
CA THR A 196 1.87 -8.13 -13.32
C THR A 196 3.23 -8.50 -12.71
N GLY A 197 3.40 -8.32 -11.40
CA GLY A 197 4.62 -8.65 -10.67
C GLY A 197 5.81 -7.75 -11.04
N ARG A 198 5.55 -6.47 -11.31
CA ARG A 198 6.57 -5.52 -11.70
C ARG A 198 6.70 -4.37 -10.69
N TYR A 199 7.87 -3.73 -10.71
CA TYR A 199 8.20 -2.56 -9.91
C TYR A 199 8.46 -1.38 -10.81
N PHE A 200 7.71 -0.31 -10.64
CA PHE A 200 7.75 0.86 -11.52
C PHE A 200 8.20 2.12 -10.81
N LYS A 201 8.95 2.95 -11.54
CA LYS A 201 9.19 4.36 -11.25
C LYS A 201 9.12 5.16 -12.55
N TRP A 202 8.33 6.25 -12.58
CA TRP A 202 8.16 7.11 -13.76
C TRP A 202 7.81 6.31 -15.03
N ARG A 203 6.88 5.37 -14.91
CA ARG A 203 6.43 4.44 -15.97
C ARG A 203 7.53 3.52 -16.52
N ARG A 204 8.68 3.40 -15.84
CA ARG A 204 9.76 2.48 -16.20
C ARG A 204 9.70 1.26 -15.29
N ASP A 205 9.74 0.09 -15.89
CA ASP A 205 9.95 -1.18 -15.19
C ASP A 205 11.39 -1.23 -14.69
N LEU A 206 11.59 -1.30 -13.40
CA LEU A 206 12.89 -1.33 -12.73
C LEU A 206 13.03 -2.62 -11.92
N ARG A 207 14.26 -2.91 -11.52
CA ARG A 207 14.52 -4.01 -10.60
C ARG A 207 14.38 -3.52 -9.16
N ALA A 208 13.51 -4.18 -8.39
CA ALA A 208 13.35 -3.96 -6.96
C ALA A 208 14.49 -4.63 -6.15
N ASN A 209 14.48 -4.44 -4.84
CA ASN A 209 15.34 -5.17 -3.90
C ASN A 209 15.31 -6.68 -4.22
N PRO A 210 16.47 -7.37 -4.27
CA PRO A 210 16.53 -8.80 -4.60
C PRO A 210 15.66 -9.69 -3.73
N ALA A 211 15.45 -9.35 -2.45
CA ALA A 211 14.59 -10.09 -1.54
C ALA A 211 13.11 -10.11 -1.99
N ALA A 212 12.67 -9.12 -2.75
CA ALA A 212 11.29 -9.07 -3.26
C ALA A 212 10.96 -10.21 -4.23
N TYR A 213 11.97 -10.79 -4.89
CA TYR A 213 11.81 -11.90 -5.83
C TYR A 213 11.90 -13.28 -5.20
N ASP A 214 12.20 -13.36 -3.90
CA ASP A 214 12.23 -14.62 -3.14
C ASP A 214 10.80 -15.05 -2.79
N THR A 215 10.32 -16.11 -3.45
CA THR A 215 8.97 -16.62 -3.26
C THR A 215 8.73 -17.21 -1.86
N SER A 216 9.77 -17.70 -1.19
CA SER A 216 9.66 -18.15 0.20
C SER A 216 9.40 -16.98 1.14
N LEU A 217 10.16 -15.89 0.99
CA LEU A 217 9.94 -14.66 1.76
C LEU A 217 8.55 -14.03 1.51
N GLN A 218 8.05 -14.13 0.28
CA GLN A 218 6.69 -13.69 -0.06
C GLN A 218 5.64 -14.50 0.72
N GLU A 219 5.74 -15.85 0.72
CA GLU A 219 4.80 -16.71 1.45
C GLU A 219 4.91 -16.52 2.96
N ASP A 220 6.13 -16.41 3.49
CA ASP A 220 6.37 -16.20 4.91
C ASP A 220 5.78 -14.86 5.40
N LEU A 221 5.87 -13.79 4.58
CA LEU A 221 5.22 -12.51 4.86
C LEU A 221 3.70 -12.65 4.87
N LEU A 222 3.12 -13.30 3.85
CA LEU A 222 1.66 -13.55 3.80
C LEU A 222 1.20 -14.32 5.03
N ALA A 223 1.92 -15.38 5.41
CA ALA A 223 1.61 -16.18 6.59
C ALA A 223 1.73 -15.37 7.90
N ALA A 224 2.74 -14.50 8.01
CA ALA A 224 2.90 -13.60 9.16
C ALA A 224 1.72 -12.60 9.25
N CYS A 225 1.33 -11.99 8.13
CA CYS A 225 0.18 -11.09 8.08
C CYS A 225 -1.13 -11.83 8.43
N ALA A 226 -1.32 -13.04 7.91
CA ALA A 226 -2.49 -13.87 8.23
C ALA A 226 -2.59 -14.18 9.73
N ARG A 227 -1.46 -14.56 10.36
CA ARG A 227 -1.42 -14.80 11.82
C ARG A 227 -1.78 -13.55 12.63
N LEU A 228 -1.26 -12.39 12.24
CA LEU A 228 -1.49 -11.11 12.96
C LEU A 228 -2.92 -10.59 12.80
N THR A 229 -3.57 -10.88 11.69
CA THR A 229 -4.92 -10.36 11.37
C THR A 229 -6.05 -11.39 11.56
N GLY A 230 -5.69 -12.68 11.69
CA GLY A 230 -6.65 -13.79 11.70
C GLY A 230 -7.34 -14.01 10.35
N THR A 231 -6.78 -13.49 9.24
CA THR A 231 -7.42 -13.55 7.91
C THR A 231 -6.36 -13.86 6.86
N ALA A 232 -6.55 -14.95 6.12
CA ALA A 232 -5.73 -15.29 4.95
C ALA A 232 -6.23 -14.57 3.69
N LEU A 233 -5.40 -14.49 2.66
CA LEU A 233 -5.86 -14.12 1.32
C LEU A 233 -6.85 -15.19 0.82
N PRO A 234 -7.86 -14.81 0.02
CA PRO A 234 -8.78 -15.78 -0.57
C PRO A 234 -8.04 -16.80 -1.46
N ASP A 235 -8.67 -17.98 -1.64
CA ASP A 235 -8.15 -19.05 -2.52
C ASP A 235 -8.32 -18.72 -4.01
#